data_6f49e38da8c89da666daaa9510a0358a
#
_entry.id   6f49e38da8c89da666daaa9510a0358a
#
_cell.length_a   1.000
_cell.length_b   1.000
_cell.length_c   1.000
_cell.angle_alpha   90.00
_cell.angle_beta   90.00
_cell.angle_gamma   90.00
#
_symmetry.space_group_name_H-M   'P 1'
#
loop_
_entity.id
_entity.type
_entity.pdbx_description
1 polymer ?
#
loop_
_entity_poly.entity_id
_entity_poly.type
_entity_poly.pdbx_seq_one_letter_code
_entity_poly.pdbx_strand_id
1 'polypeptide(L)'
;GSVAIDAKIFSDIIRRLPDNAVTIETDGNLTTTITCEKAKFSISGQSGEEFSYLPYVERDNHIVVSQFTLKEVIRQTIFSIAANENNKMMTGELFEVKGDMLRVVSLDGHRISIRKIELKEEYSDIKVVVPGKTLIEISKILSGEPEDEVSIFFTKNHIVFEFDDTVVVSRLIEGEYFRIEQMLSNDYETKVRINKRELLNCIDRATLLV
;
A
#
# COMPACT_ATOMS: atom_id res chain seq x y z
N GLY A 1 31.68 -7.15 1.57
CA GLY A 1 31.16 -6.78 2.89
C GLY A 1 29.79 -6.13 2.78
N SER A 2 29.06 -6.05 3.87
CA SER A 2 27.77 -5.40 3.96
C SER A 2 27.77 -4.33 5.04
N VAL A 3 27.15 -3.20 4.77
CA VAL A 3 27.01 -2.09 5.71
C VAL A 3 25.60 -1.51 5.62
N ALA A 4 25.00 -1.19 6.76
CA ALA A 4 23.74 -0.47 6.84
C ALA A 4 24.02 1.02 7.09
N ILE A 5 23.47 1.91 6.28
CA ILE A 5 23.64 3.36 6.39
C ILE A 5 22.28 4.06 6.38
N ASP A 6 22.21 5.30 6.88
CA ASP A 6 20.98 6.08 6.85
C ASP A 6 20.54 6.36 5.42
N ALA A 7 19.37 5.82 5.04
CA ALA A 7 18.86 5.90 3.69
C ALA A 7 18.53 7.32 3.25
N LYS A 8 18.07 8.18 4.17
CA LYS A 8 17.73 9.58 3.86
C LYS A 8 18.98 10.39 3.56
N ILE A 9 19.98 10.28 4.43
CA ILE A 9 21.28 11.00 4.24
C ILE A 9 21.94 10.52 2.96
N PHE A 10 21.98 9.21 2.72
CA PHE A 10 22.54 8.64 1.49
C PHE A 10 21.81 9.15 0.24
N SER A 11 20.49 9.09 0.23
CA SER A 11 19.68 9.58 -0.89
C SER A 11 19.86 11.08 -1.13
N ASP A 12 19.93 11.89 -0.08
CA ASP A 12 20.12 13.33 -0.19
C ASP A 12 21.50 13.69 -0.75
N ILE A 13 22.54 12.91 -0.43
CA ILE A 13 23.88 13.08 -1.00
C ILE A 13 23.84 12.71 -2.49
N ILE A 14 23.38 11.50 -2.83
CA ILE A 14 23.40 11.00 -4.22
C ILE A 14 22.63 11.95 -5.17
N ARG A 15 21.48 12.46 -4.74
CA ARG A 15 20.67 13.40 -5.55
C ARG A 15 21.33 14.74 -5.85
N ARG A 16 22.36 15.12 -5.07
CA ARG A 16 23.05 16.40 -5.20
C ARG A 16 24.45 16.27 -5.79
N LEU A 17 24.88 15.04 -6.10
CA LEU A 17 26.13 14.82 -6.79
C LEU A 17 26.03 15.25 -8.26
N PRO A 18 27.16 15.68 -8.89
CA PRO A 18 27.25 15.86 -10.33
C PRO A 18 26.95 14.55 -11.08
N ASP A 19 26.51 14.67 -12.33
CA ASP A 19 26.28 13.52 -13.22
C ASP A 19 27.62 12.95 -13.74
N ASN A 20 28.33 12.27 -12.83
CA ASN A 20 29.62 11.64 -13.09
C ASN A 20 29.78 10.36 -12.25
N ALA A 21 30.87 9.63 -12.47
CA ALA A 21 31.18 8.41 -11.72
C ALA A 21 31.26 8.68 -10.21
N VAL A 22 30.55 7.84 -9.43
CA VAL A 22 30.54 7.90 -7.95
C VAL A 22 31.30 6.70 -7.42
N THR A 23 32.26 6.96 -6.55
CA THR A 23 32.99 5.92 -5.82
C THR A 23 32.44 5.84 -4.39
N ILE A 24 32.06 4.64 -3.95
CA ILE A 24 31.56 4.36 -2.60
C ILE A 24 32.48 3.32 -1.97
N GLU A 25 33.09 3.65 -0.86
CA GLU A 25 34.01 2.80 -0.13
C GLU A 25 33.64 2.76 1.34
N THR A 26 33.67 1.58 1.97
CA THR A 26 33.44 1.41 3.39
C THR A 26 34.70 0.85 4.05
N ASP A 27 35.17 1.49 5.09
CA ASP A 27 36.34 1.06 5.86
C ASP A 27 35.99 0.03 6.95
N GLY A 28 37.02 -0.47 7.64
CA GLY A 28 36.86 -1.43 8.75
C GLY A 28 36.12 -0.90 9.99
N ASN A 29 35.93 0.43 10.07
CA ASN A 29 35.20 1.10 11.14
C ASN A 29 33.74 1.38 10.70
N LEU A 30 33.28 0.77 9.60
CA LEU A 30 31.94 0.94 9.01
C LEU A 30 31.64 2.40 8.58
N THR A 31 32.69 3.20 8.33
CA THR A 31 32.54 4.54 7.76
C THR A 31 32.49 4.43 6.25
N THR A 32 31.37 4.83 5.67
CA THR A 32 31.17 4.84 4.20
C THR A 32 31.54 6.20 3.64
N THR A 33 32.52 6.22 2.77
CA THR A 33 32.98 7.43 2.03
C THR A 33 32.40 7.40 0.63
N ILE A 34 31.74 8.48 0.24
CA ILE A 34 31.15 8.70 -1.08
C ILE A 34 31.93 9.83 -1.74
N THR A 35 32.52 9.56 -2.90
CA THR A 35 33.35 10.52 -3.63
C THR A 35 32.84 10.67 -5.07
N CYS A 36 32.67 11.91 -5.50
CA CYS A 36 32.36 12.25 -6.89
C CYS A 36 33.09 13.55 -7.23
N GLU A 37 34.00 13.53 -8.21
CA GLU A 37 34.86 14.62 -8.55
C GLU A 37 35.61 15.21 -7.31
N LYS A 38 35.31 16.46 -6.95
CA LYS A 38 35.86 17.13 -5.77
C LYS A 38 35.02 17.00 -4.52
N ALA A 39 33.79 16.45 -4.64
CA ALA A 39 32.89 16.23 -3.52
C ALA A 39 33.27 14.95 -2.79
N LYS A 40 33.35 15.01 -1.46
CA LYS A 40 33.63 13.89 -0.59
C LYS A 40 32.73 13.96 0.64
N PHE A 41 31.98 12.89 0.91
CA PHE A 41 31.11 12.77 2.07
C PHE A 41 31.49 11.50 2.84
N SER A 42 31.30 11.53 4.16
CA SER A 42 31.50 10.36 5.02
C SER A 42 30.25 10.16 5.89
N ILE A 43 29.73 8.93 5.91
CA ILE A 43 28.57 8.53 6.69
C ILE A 43 28.99 7.37 7.59
N SER A 44 28.70 7.46 8.88
CA SER A 44 28.86 6.32 9.81
C SER A 44 27.76 5.30 9.54
N GLY A 45 28.15 4.05 9.35
CA GLY A 45 27.27 2.92 9.16
C GLY A 45 27.20 2.02 10.39
N GLN A 46 26.41 0.98 10.26
CA GLN A 46 26.30 -0.15 11.19
C GLN A 46 26.62 -1.45 10.45
N SER A 47 26.91 -2.51 11.17
CA SER A 47 27.10 -3.82 10.53
C SER A 47 25.86 -4.23 9.75
N GLY A 48 26.02 -4.68 8.51
CA GLY A 48 24.92 -5.25 7.73
C GLY A 48 24.28 -6.48 8.39
N GLU A 49 25.00 -7.16 9.31
CA GLU A 49 24.47 -8.30 10.06
C GLU A 49 23.44 -7.86 11.13
N GLU A 50 23.49 -6.61 11.58
CA GLU A 50 22.51 -6.02 12.49
C GLU A 50 21.25 -5.51 11.77
N PHE A 51 21.25 -5.53 10.44
CA PHE A 51 20.09 -5.10 9.67
C PHE A 51 18.95 -6.10 9.81
N SER A 52 17.76 -5.60 10.14
CA SER A 52 16.58 -6.45 10.29
C SER A 52 16.23 -7.15 8.99
N TYR A 53 16.27 -8.48 8.99
CA TYR A 53 15.76 -9.26 7.87
C TYR A 53 14.24 -9.15 7.79
N LEU A 54 13.70 -9.23 6.56
CA LEU A 54 12.27 -9.40 6.38
C LEU A 54 11.82 -10.68 7.08
N PRO A 55 10.68 -10.66 7.80
CA PRO A 55 10.16 -11.87 8.42
C PRO A 55 9.91 -12.91 7.33
N TYR A 56 10.25 -14.17 7.64
CA TYR A 56 9.83 -15.27 6.78
C TYR A 56 8.30 -15.34 6.78
N VAL A 57 7.71 -15.30 5.61
CA VAL A 57 6.26 -15.37 5.42
C VAL A 57 5.94 -16.58 4.54
N GLU A 58 5.11 -17.49 5.06
CA GLU A 58 4.58 -18.62 4.29
C GLU A 58 3.79 -18.10 3.08
N ARG A 59 3.93 -18.79 1.94
CA ARG A 59 3.33 -18.37 0.67
C ARG A 59 2.23 -19.32 0.18
N ASP A 60 1.62 -20.07 1.10
CA ASP A 60 0.63 -21.09 0.76
C ASP A 60 -0.74 -20.49 0.36
N ASN A 61 -1.15 -19.42 1.06
CA ASN A 61 -2.41 -18.75 0.80
C ASN A 61 -2.15 -17.43 0.04
N HIS A 62 -2.52 -17.40 -1.22
CA HIS A 62 -2.33 -16.20 -2.05
C HIS A 62 -3.50 -16.01 -3.02
N ILE A 63 -3.59 -14.80 -3.55
CA ILE A 63 -4.42 -14.45 -4.72
C ILE A 63 -3.54 -13.74 -5.73
N VAL A 64 -3.93 -13.79 -7.00
CA VAL A 64 -3.27 -13.05 -8.09
C VAL A 64 -4.26 -12.07 -8.68
N VAL A 65 -3.85 -10.82 -8.80
CA VAL A 65 -4.64 -9.76 -9.43
C VAL A 65 -3.75 -8.91 -10.35
N SER A 66 -4.36 -8.23 -11.31
CA SER A 66 -3.63 -7.25 -12.12
C SER A 66 -3.21 -6.07 -11.25
N GLN A 67 -1.98 -5.58 -11.43
CA GLN A 67 -1.47 -4.38 -10.74
C GLN A 67 -2.38 -3.17 -10.99
N PHE A 68 -2.83 -2.98 -12.22
CA PHE A 68 -3.81 -1.94 -12.57
C PHE A 68 -5.11 -2.09 -11.77
N THR A 69 -5.66 -3.30 -11.69
CA THR A 69 -6.91 -3.55 -10.95
C THR A 69 -6.75 -3.27 -9.46
N LEU A 70 -5.68 -3.74 -8.84
CA LEU A 70 -5.40 -3.47 -7.42
C LEU A 70 -5.24 -1.97 -7.15
N LYS A 71 -4.49 -1.27 -8.00
CA LYS A 71 -4.31 0.19 -7.92
C LYS A 71 -5.64 0.94 -7.99
N GLU A 72 -6.53 0.55 -8.92
CA GLU A 72 -7.87 1.14 -9.04
C GLU A 72 -8.77 0.82 -7.85
N VAL A 73 -8.71 -0.41 -7.31
CA VAL A 73 -9.45 -0.79 -6.10
C VAL A 73 -9.02 0.09 -4.93
N ILE A 74 -7.72 0.20 -4.67
CA ILE A 74 -7.18 1.06 -3.61
C ILE A 74 -7.62 2.50 -3.82
N ARG A 75 -7.44 3.07 -5.02
CA ARG A 75 -7.83 4.46 -5.33
C ARG A 75 -9.31 4.73 -5.06
N GLN A 76 -10.17 3.74 -5.26
CA GLN A 76 -11.63 3.88 -5.11
C GLN A 76 -12.12 3.62 -3.69
N THR A 77 -11.27 3.17 -2.78
CA THR A 77 -11.64 2.85 -1.39
C THR A 77 -10.86 3.63 -0.37
N ILE A 78 -9.57 3.85 -0.56
CA ILE A 78 -8.64 4.38 0.45
C ILE A 78 -9.03 5.73 1.05
N PHE A 79 -9.75 6.58 0.31
CA PHE A 79 -10.17 7.90 0.78
C PHE A 79 -11.20 7.84 1.92
N SER A 80 -11.80 6.68 2.18
CA SER A 80 -12.78 6.47 3.25
C SER A 80 -12.19 5.88 4.53
N ILE A 81 -10.89 5.68 4.64
CA ILE A 81 -10.27 5.31 5.91
C ILE A 81 -10.22 6.50 6.88
N ALA A 82 -10.19 6.22 8.18
CA ALA A 82 -10.01 7.26 9.18
C ALA A 82 -8.59 7.82 9.18
N ALA A 83 -8.46 9.13 9.29
CA ALA A 83 -7.17 9.81 9.35
C ALA A 83 -6.48 9.71 10.72
N ASN A 84 -7.23 9.42 11.78
CA ASN A 84 -6.73 9.35 13.15
C ASN A 84 -6.82 7.91 13.72
N GLU A 85 -6.02 7.65 14.75
CA GLU A 85 -5.86 6.31 15.33
C GLU A 85 -6.85 5.96 16.46
N ASN A 86 -7.93 6.75 16.66
CA ASN A 86 -8.89 6.48 17.72
C ASN A 86 -9.51 5.08 17.62
N ASN A 87 -9.66 4.59 16.40
CA ASN A 87 -10.02 3.20 16.14
C ASN A 87 -9.12 2.64 15.02
N LYS A 88 -8.18 1.77 15.40
CA LYS A 88 -7.19 1.18 14.48
C LYS A 88 -7.84 0.47 13.30
N MET A 89 -8.99 -0.19 13.49
CA MET A 89 -9.66 -0.91 12.39
C MET A 89 -10.10 0.02 11.26
N MET A 90 -10.44 1.27 11.59
CA MET A 90 -10.85 2.28 10.59
C MET A 90 -9.65 2.90 9.84
N THR A 91 -8.42 2.69 10.31
CA THR A 91 -7.21 3.17 9.62
C THR A 91 -6.72 2.21 8.53
N GLY A 92 -7.41 1.09 8.35
CA GLY A 92 -7.13 0.09 7.35
C GLY A 92 -8.33 -0.24 6.49
N GLU A 93 -8.10 -1.05 5.47
CA GLU A 93 -9.12 -1.60 4.59
C GLU A 93 -9.32 -3.08 4.85
N LEU A 94 -10.57 -3.52 4.91
CA LEU A 94 -10.92 -4.94 4.91
C LEU A 94 -10.68 -5.52 3.52
N PHE A 95 -9.87 -6.56 3.43
CA PHE A 95 -9.77 -7.44 2.28
C PHE A 95 -10.50 -8.74 2.62
N GLU A 96 -11.55 -9.05 1.88
CA GLU A 96 -12.34 -10.26 2.05
C GLU A 96 -12.42 -11.01 0.72
N VAL A 97 -11.85 -12.21 0.69
CA VAL A 97 -11.91 -13.13 -0.45
C VAL A 97 -12.94 -14.20 -0.14
N LYS A 98 -13.83 -14.49 -1.07
CA LYS A 98 -14.79 -15.60 -1.04
C LYS A 98 -14.93 -16.18 -2.43
N GLY A 99 -14.43 -17.42 -2.61
CA GLY A 99 -14.39 -18.05 -3.91
C GLY A 99 -13.58 -17.21 -4.90
N ASP A 100 -14.22 -16.77 -5.98
CA ASP A 100 -13.65 -15.92 -7.03
C ASP A 100 -13.83 -14.41 -6.81
N MET A 101 -14.32 -14.00 -5.63
CA MET A 101 -14.64 -12.59 -5.35
C MET A 101 -13.69 -11.98 -4.31
N LEU A 102 -13.00 -10.91 -4.66
CA LEU A 102 -12.34 -10.02 -3.70
C LEU A 102 -13.22 -8.81 -3.44
N ARG A 103 -13.59 -8.60 -2.17
CA ARG A 103 -14.26 -7.41 -1.68
C ARG A 103 -13.31 -6.59 -0.82
N VAL A 104 -13.13 -5.33 -1.16
CA VAL A 104 -12.34 -4.37 -0.39
C VAL A 104 -13.28 -3.30 0.19
N VAL A 105 -13.14 -3.03 1.48
CA VAL A 105 -14.00 -2.10 2.22
C VAL A 105 -13.18 -1.18 3.09
N SER A 106 -13.52 0.10 3.09
CA SER A 106 -13.03 1.10 4.02
C SER A 106 -14.17 1.92 4.62
N LEU A 107 -13.98 2.43 5.82
CA LEU A 107 -14.95 3.30 6.49
C LEU A 107 -14.29 4.20 7.55
N ASP A 108 -14.91 5.33 7.86
CA ASP A 108 -14.46 6.26 8.92
C ASP A 108 -15.59 6.73 9.86
N GLY A 109 -16.74 6.04 9.85
CA GLY A 109 -17.92 6.39 10.64
C GLY A 109 -18.90 7.35 9.96
N HIS A 110 -18.49 8.05 8.89
CA HIS A 110 -19.34 8.95 8.10
C HIS A 110 -19.61 8.43 6.70
N ARG A 111 -18.70 7.64 6.16
CA ARG A 111 -18.75 7.10 4.79
C ARG A 111 -18.19 5.68 4.76
N ILE A 112 -18.68 4.92 3.81
CA ILE A 112 -18.23 3.56 3.53
C ILE A 112 -17.95 3.47 2.05
N SER A 113 -16.76 2.99 1.67
CA SER A 113 -16.43 2.65 0.29
C SER A 113 -16.29 1.15 0.15
N ILE A 114 -16.93 0.59 -0.87
CA ILE A 114 -16.91 -0.84 -1.16
C ILE A 114 -16.56 -1.03 -2.63
N ARG A 115 -15.54 -1.83 -2.88
CA ARG A 115 -15.21 -2.28 -4.22
C ARG A 115 -15.19 -3.80 -4.26
N LYS A 116 -15.84 -4.39 -5.27
CA LYS A 116 -15.81 -5.82 -5.55
C LYS A 116 -15.18 -6.04 -6.90
N ILE A 117 -14.32 -7.02 -7.00
CA ILE A 117 -13.72 -7.48 -8.24
C ILE A 117 -13.80 -9.00 -8.32
N GLU A 118 -13.95 -9.52 -9.51
CA GLU A 118 -13.88 -10.92 -9.84
C GLU A 118 -12.41 -11.31 -10.03
N LEU A 119 -12.01 -12.40 -9.40
CA LEU A 119 -10.67 -12.98 -9.52
C LEU A 119 -10.68 -14.01 -10.67
N LYS A 120 -9.51 -14.33 -11.20
CA LYS A 120 -9.37 -15.31 -12.29
C LYS A 120 -9.65 -16.74 -11.85
N GLU A 121 -9.47 -17.03 -10.58
CA GLU A 121 -9.58 -18.37 -9.98
C GLU A 121 -10.36 -18.30 -8.67
N GLU A 122 -10.81 -19.46 -8.19
CA GLU A 122 -11.38 -19.61 -6.86
C GLU A 122 -10.29 -19.77 -5.81
N TYR A 123 -10.42 -19.07 -4.69
CA TYR A 123 -9.46 -19.10 -3.59
C TYR A 123 -10.16 -19.41 -2.27
N SER A 124 -9.37 -19.84 -1.28
CA SER A 124 -9.86 -20.04 0.08
C SER A 124 -10.39 -18.74 0.68
N ASP A 125 -11.36 -18.86 1.58
CA ASP A 125 -11.91 -17.70 2.29
C ASP A 125 -10.84 -17.00 3.12
N ILE A 126 -10.66 -15.71 2.86
CA ILE A 126 -9.69 -14.85 3.54
C ILE A 126 -10.42 -13.61 4.05
N LYS A 127 -10.12 -13.21 5.27
CA LYS A 127 -10.64 -11.96 5.83
C LYS A 127 -9.57 -11.31 6.70
N VAL A 128 -9.00 -10.22 6.21
CA VAL A 128 -7.90 -9.50 6.86
C VAL A 128 -8.08 -8.00 6.76
N VAL A 129 -7.46 -7.26 7.66
CA VAL A 129 -7.45 -5.78 7.62
C VAL A 129 -6.04 -5.30 7.33
N VAL A 130 -5.90 -4.66 6.17
CA VAL A 130 -4.62 -4.16 5.66
C VAL A 130 -4.47 -2.69 6.05
N PRO A 131 -3.33 -2.28 6.64
CA PRO A 131 -3.11 -0.88 6.98
C PRO A 131 -3.20 0.03 5.76
N GLY A 132 -4.01 1.09 5.85
CA GLY A 132 -4.19 2.04 4.74
C GLY A 132 -2.88 2.71 4.31
N LYS A 133 -1.96 2.97 5.26
CA LYS A 133 -0.64 3.50 4.95
C LYS A 133 0.14 2.59 4.00
N THR A 134 0.09 1.27 4.21
CA THR A 134 0.72 0.29 3.32
C THR A 134 0.10 0.36 1.91
N LEU A 135 -1.23 0.39 1.83
CA LEU A 135 -1.94 0.44 0.54
C LEU A 135 -1.66 1.73 -0.22
N ILE A 136 -1.56 2.87 0.48
CA ILE A 136 -1.18 4.16 -0.13
C ILE A 136 0.21 4.06 -0.76
N GLU A 137 1.19 3.49 -0.06
CA GLU A 137 2.54 3.36 -0.62
C GLU A 137 2.60 2.36 -1.78
N ILE A 138 1.93 1.21 -1.67
CA ILE A 138 1.84 0.23 -2.75
C ILE A 138 1.22 0.85 -3.99
N SER A 139 0.13 1.60 -3.85
CA SER A 139 -0.56 2.22 -5.00
C SER A 139 0.32 3.16 -5.82
N LYS A 140 1.40 3.71 -5.24
CA LYS A 140 2.35 4.59 -5.92
C LYS A 140 3.34 3.83 -6.80
N ILE A 141 3.66 2.58 -6.44
CA ILE A 141 4.68 1.77 -7.10
C ILE A 141 4.11 0.69 -8.03
N LEU A 142 2.81 0.38 -7.91
CA LEU A 142 2.13 -0.51 -8.86
C LEU A 142 2.11 0.10 -10.26
N SER A 143 2.33 -0.74 -11.27
CA SER A 143 2.22 -0.33 -12.67
C SER A 143 0.78 0.07 -13.04
N GLY A 144 0.62 0.75 -14.15
CA GLY A 144 -0.68 1.07 -14.73
C GLY A 144 -1.13 0.07 -15.81
N GLU A 145 -0.35 -0.97 -16.07
CA GLU A 145 -0.59 -1.90 -17.16
C GLU A 145 -1.48 -3.06 -16.70
N PRO A 146 -2.54 -3.40 -17.46
CA PRO A 146 -3.47 -4.47 -17.10
C PRO A 146 -2.87 -5.87 -17.10
N GLU A 147 -1.80 -6.08 -17.86
CA GLU A 147 -1.15 -7.39 -18.03
C GLU A 147 -0.18 -7.72 -16.89
N ASP A 148 0.30 -6.70 -16.17
CA ASP A 148 1.20 -6.88 -15.04
C ASP A 148 0.44 -7.43 -13.84
N GLU A 149 0.93 -8.48 -13.23
CA GLU A 149 0.29 -9.15 -12.09
C GLU A 149 0.97 -8.81 -10.77
N VAL A 150 0.23 -8.91 -9.71
CA VAL A 150 0.71 -8.88 -8.33
C VAL A 150 0.17 -10.10 -7.60
N SER A 151 1.07 -10.85 -6.96
CA SER A 151 0.73 -11.93 -6.04
C SER A 151 0.60 -11.39 -4.63
N ILE A 152 -0.51 -11.66 -3.98
CA ILE A 152 -0.81 -11.19 -2.63
C ILE A 152 -0.92 -12.41 -1.72
N PHE A 153 0.04 -12.54 -0.80
CA PHE A 153 0.09 -13.65 0.15
C PHE A 153 -0.45 -13.21 1.50
N PHE A 154 -1.19 -14.10 2.14
CA PHE A 154 -1.84 -13.85 3.43
C PHE A 154 -1.37 -14.84 4.47
N THR A 155 -0.98 -14.33 5.62
CA THR A 155 -0.74 -15.14 6.82
C THR A 155 -1.60 -14.62 7.96
N LYS A 156 -1.48 -15.24 9.12
CA LYS A 156 -2.21 -14.80 10.32
C LYS A 156 -1.95 -13.33 10.67
N ASN A 157 -0.70 -12.85 10.50
CA ASN A 157 -0.27 -11.56 11.01
C ASN A 157 0.33 -10.64 9.94
N HIS A 158 0.56 -11.14 8.72
CA HIS A 158 1.20 -10.39 7.66
C HIS A 158 0.48 -10.55 6.33
N ILE A 159 0.62 -9.55 5.50
CA ILE A 159 0.32 -9.56 4.08
C ILE A 159 1.60 -9.25 3.31
N VAL A 160 1.79 -9.96 2.21
CA VAL A 160 2.93 -9.73 1.31
C VAL A 160 2.42 -9.47 -0.09
N PHE A 161 2.96 -8.46 -0.72
CA PHE A 161 2.73 -8.16 -2.12
C PHE A 161 4.02 -8.42 -2.88
N GLU A 162 3.96 -9.27 -3.89
CA GLU A 162 5.09 -9.59 -4.79
C GLU A 162 4.71 -9.25 -6.22
N PHE A 163 5.48 -8.40 -6.83
CA PHE A 163 5.33 -7.99 -8.23
C PHE A 163 6.67 -7.51 -8.77
N ASP A 164 6.99 -7.84 -9.99
CA ASP A 164 8.28 -7.60 -10.62
C ASP A 164 9.42 -8.10 -9.67
N ASP A 165 10.42 -7.28 -9.42
CA ASP A 165 11.50 -7.56 -8.46
C ASP A 165 11.22 -6.97 -7.07
N THR A 166 9.96 -6.64 -6.77
CA THR A 166 9.57 -5.94 -5.54
C THR A 166 8.80 -6.86 -4.60
N VAL A 167 9.20 -6.85 -3.33
CA VAL A 167 8.50 -7.53 -2.22
C VAL A 167 8.15 -6.51 -1.15
N VAL A 168 6.87 -6.37 -0.84
CA VAL A 168 6.40 -5.52 0.25
C VAL A 168 5.72 -6.35 1.31
N VAL A 169 6.26 -6.33 2.53
CA VAL A 169 5.71 -7.02 3.70
C VAL A 169 5.08 -6.02 4.64
N SER A 170 3.85 -6.28 5.08
CA SER A 170 3.16 -5.44 6.06
C SER A 170 2.49 -6.29 7.13
N ARG A 171 2.49 -5.79 8.39
CA ARG A 171 1.67 -6.40 9.45
C ARG A 171 0.21 -6.04 9.22
N LEU A 172 -0.66 -7.02 9.45
CA LEU A 172 -2.10 -6.82 9.44
C LEU A 172 -2.57 -6.10 10.72
N ILE A 173 -3.70 -5.43 10.65
CA ILE A 173 -4.37 -4.89 11.83
C ILE A 173 -5.19 -6.02 12.47
N GLU A 174 -4.85 -6.37 13.70
CA GLU A 174 -5.50 -7.45 14.44
C GLU A 174 -6.87 -7.00 14.98
N GLY A 175 -7.87 -7.86 14.84
CA GLY A 175 -9.22 -7.66 15.37
C GLY A 175 -10.32 -8.00 14.36
N GLU A 176 -11.57 -7.89 14.80
CA GLU A 176 -12.73 -8.07 13.93
C GLU A 176 -13.11 -6.73 13.26
N TYR A 177 -13.26 -6.77 11.95
CA TYR A 177 -13.77 -5.62 11.21
C TYR A 177 -15.28 -5.46 11.43
N PHE A 178 -15.79 -4.29 11.18
CA PHE A 178 -17.21 -3.96 11.36
C PHE A 178 -18.13 -4.84 10.50
N ARG A 179 -19.36 -5.04 10.99
CA ARG A 179 -20.40 -5.75 10.24
C ARG A 179 -21.04 -4.81 9.22
N ILE A 180 -20.44 -4.72 8.06
CA ILE A 180 -20.81 -3.74 7.01
C ILE A 180 -22.26 -3.88 6.58
N GLU A 181 -22.78 -5.11 6.50
CA GLU A 181 -24.16 -5.39 6.09
C GLU A 181 -25.20 -4.74 7.01
N GLN A 182 -24.88 -4.58 8.30
CA GLN A 182 -25.76 -3.95 9.28
C GLN A 182 -25.69 -2.41 9.21
N MET A 183 -24.66 -1.84 8.60
CA MET A 183 -24.47 -0.40 8.45
C MET A 183 -25.07 0.13 7.14
N LEU A 184 -25.33 -0.75 6.17
CA LEU A 184 -25.93 -0.39 4.89
C LEU A 184 -27.45 -0.50 5.01
N SER A 185 -28.15 0.64 4.98
CA SER A 185 -29.62 0.65 4.87
C SER A 185 -30.05 0.41 3.42
N ASN A 186 -31.02 -0.48 3.24
CA ASN A 186 -31.75 -0.63 1.99
C ASN A 186 -33.11 0.12 2.01
N ASP A 187 -33.39 0.81 3.09
CA ASP A 187 -34.64 1.56 3.30
C ASP A 187 -34.45 2.99 2.75
N TYR A 188 -34.80 3.17 1.51
CA TYR A 188 -34.81 4.50 0.86
C TYR A 188 -36.17 4.77 0.21
N GLU A 189 -36.72 5.93 0.45
CA GLU A 189 -37.99 6.38 -0.15
C GLU A 189 -37.78 6.80 -1.62
N THR A 190 -36.61 7.31 -1.96
CA THR A 190 -36.32 7.85 -3.28
C THR A 190 -35.02 7.32 -3.84
N LYS A 191 -35.06 6.84 -5.10
CA LYS A 191 -33.89 6.42 -5.88
C LYS A 191 -33.73 7.32 -7.10
N VAL A 192 -32.57 7.97 -7.21
CA VAL A 192 -32.25 8.86 -8.32
C VAL A 192 -31.17 8.22 -9.21
N ARG A 193 -31.38 8.27 -10.52
CA ARG A 193 -30.37 7.91 -11.53
C ARG A 193 -29.97 9.17 -12.27
N ILE A 194 -28.69 9.53 -12.16
CA ILE A 194 -28.15 10.76 -12.73
C ILE A 194 -26.84 10.48 -13.49
N ASN A 195 -26.53 11.32 -14.49
CA ASN A 195 -25.26 11.26 -15.19
C ASN A 195 -24.13 11.69 -14.24
N LYS A 196 -23.10 10.84 -14.09
CA LYS A 196 -21.96 11.08 -13.18
C LYS A 196 -21.24 12.40 -13.48
N ARG A 197 -21.00 12.72 -14.76
CA ARG A 197 -20.25 13.90 -15.19
C ARG A 197 -21.04 15.19 -14.91
N GLU A 198 -22.35 15.16 -15.14
CA GLU A 198 -23.21 16.30 -14.83
C GLU A 198 -23.27 16.57 -13.34
N LEU A 199 -23.43 15.51 -12.50
CA LEU A 199 -23.40 15.65 -11.05
C LEU A 199 -22.08 16.22 -10.57
N LEU A 200 -20.95 15.69 -11.06
CA LEU A 200 -19.61 16.19 -10.70
C LEU A 200 -19.47 17.68 -11.03
N ASN A 201 -19.82 18.09 -12.25
CA ASN A 201 -19.77 19.48 -12.66
C ASN A 201 -20.70 20.39 -11.82
N CYS A 202 -21.83 19.88 -11.35
CA CYS A 202 -22.71 20.63 -10.44
C CYS A 202 -22.09 20.83 -9.06
N ILE A 203 -21.48 19.75 -8.52
CA ILE A 203 -20.77 19.81 -7.24
C ILE A 203 -19.58 20.79 -7.32
N ASP A 204 -18.76 20.70 -8.35
CA ASP A 204 -17.62 21.59 -8.56
C ASP A 204 -18.04 23.07 -8.60
N ARG A 205 -19.15 23.38 -9.26
CA ARG A 205 -19.68 24.75 -9.25
C ARG A 205 -20.21 25.19 -7.89
N ALA A 206 -20.85 24.28 -7.15
CA ALA A 206 -21.37 24.58 -5.83
C ALA A 206 -20.29 24.85 -4.79
N THR A 207 -19.13 24.16 -4.89
CA THR A 207 -18.01 24.33 -3.95
C THR A 207 -17.22 25.63 -4.12
N LEU A 208 -17.49 26.42 -5.17
CA LEU A 208 -16.84 27.72 -5.36
C LEU A 208 -17.25 28.77 -4.33
N LEU A 209 -18.36 28.56 -3.61
CA LEU A 209 -18.94 29.50 -2.67
C LEU A 209 -18.96 28.99 -1.21
N VAL A 210 -18.25 27.89 -0.94
CA VAL A 210 -18.17 27.25 0.39
C VAL A 210 -16.79 27.43 1.00
#